data_645cc9bcf1ac8b3894b26135e36f6fc2
#
_entry.id   645cc9bcf1ac8b3894b26135e36f6fc2
#
_cell.length_a   1.000
_cell.length_b   1.000
_cell.length_c   1.000
_cell.angle_alpha   90.00
_cell.angle_beta   90.00
_cell.angle_gamma   90.00
#
_symmetry.space_group_name_H-M   'P 1'
#
loop_
_entity.id
_entity.type
_entity.pdbx_description
1 polymer ?
#
loop_
_entity_poly.entity_id
_entity_poly.type
_entity_poly.pdbx_seq_one_letter_code
_entity_poly.pdbx_strand_id
1 'polypeptide(L)'
;MTTDSLPITVLIPEGPSAPIEVYDQHAALKLAIVERTGVSSLSAEWDQPGAYILLDRHDDQGIWGVYAGKAPSGIKARLGAHLRNKDHWYRAVLIRRDTTFGFNSAQVGWLEGRLYDLLQSAEEAQLHNANRPSDETLPPHDRQMLELAVLPITRVLRLLGHDPATA
;
A
#
# COMPACT_ATOMS: atom_id res chain seq x y z
N MET A 1 -13.73 14.78 -22.60
CA MET A 1 -12.86 14.21 -21.55
C MET A 1 -13.21 12.77 -21.31
N THR A 2 -12.31 11.90 -21.59
CA THR A 2 -12.49 10.48 -21.29
C THR A 2 -12.06 10.19 -19.85
N THR A 3 -12.92 9.54 -19.11
CA THR A 3 -12.55 9.01 -17.80
C THR A 3 -12.07 7.58 -17.98
N ASP A 4 -10.80 7.35 -17.76
CA ASP A 4 -10.23 6.03 -17.90
C ASP A 4 -10.53 5.20 -16.66
N SER A 5 -11.26 4.11 -16.85
CA SER A 5 -11.48 3.13 -15.78
C SER A 5 -10.34 2.13 -15.77
N LEU A 6 -9.90 1.77 -14.57
CA LEU A 6 -8.87 0.75 -14.39
C LEU A 6 -9.55 -0.58 -14.05
N PRO A 7 -9.48 -1.59 -14.94
CA PRO A 7 -10.01 -2.91 -14.59
C PRO A 7 -9.02 -3.64 -13.68
N ILE A 8 -9.50 -4.06 -12.52
CA ILE A 8 -8.74 -4.87 -11.56
C ILE A 8 -9.62 -6.03 -11.08
N THR A 9 -8.98 -7.10 -10.64
CA THR A 9 -9.67 -8.25 -10.07
C THR A 9 -9.63 -8.14 -8.55
N VAL A 10 -10.80 -8.24 -7.92
CA VAL A 10 -10.93 -8.16 -6.47
C VAL A 10 -11.57 -9.44 -5.96
N LEU A 11 -10.93 -10.12 -5.02
CA LEU A 11 -11.44 -11.31 -4.36
C LEU A 11 -11.77 -10.94 -2.91
N ILE A 12 -13.05 -11.07 -2.57
CA ILE A 12 -13.57 -10.67 -1.26
C ILE A 12 -13.90 -11.95 -0.47
N PRO A 13 -13.23 -12.19 0.67
CA PRO A 13 -13.51 -13.35 1.51
C PRO A 13 -14.82 -13.18 2.29
N GLU A 14 -15.28 -14.26 2.94
CA GLU A 14 -16.52 -14.24 3.71
C GLU A 14 -16.48 -13.30 4.91
N GLY A 15 -15.31 -13.13 5.53
CA GLY A 15 -15.20 -12.34 6.75
C GLY A 15 -13.87 -11.61 6.88
N PRO A 16 -13.76 -10.73 7.89
CA PRO A 16 -12.62 -9.82 8.03
C PRO A 16 -11.33 -10.48 8.53
N SER A 17 -11.37 -11.76 8.88
CA SER A 17 -10.16 -12.48 9.32
C SER A 17 -9.22 -12.82 8.17
N ALA A 18 -9.72 -12.81 6.92
CA ALA A 18 -8.91 -13.03 5.73
C ALA A 18 -8.82 -11.73 4.93
N PRO A 19 -7.71 -11.50 4.20
CA PRO A 19 -7.55 -10.26 3.43
C PRO A 19 -8.42 -10.24 2.18
N ILE A 20 -8.84 -9.03 1.79
CA ILE A 20 -9.35 -8.79 0.44
C ILE A 20 -8.12 -8.73 -0.46
N GLU A 21 -8.14 -9.51 -1.55
CA GLU A 21 -7.01 -9.56 -2.47
C GLU A 21 -7.34 -8.82 -3.75
N VAL A 22 -6.38 -8.06 -4.26
CA VAL A 22 -6.51 -7.27 -5.49
C VAL A 22 -5.37 -7.64 -6.42
N TYR A 23 -5.72 -7.91 -7.66
CA TYR A 23 -4.75 -8.27 -8.70
C TYR A 23 -4.83 -7.26 -9.84
N ASP A 24 -3.68 -6.72 -10.21
CA ASP A 24 -3.52 -5.93 -11.43
C ASP A 24 -2.46 -6.61 -12.30
N GLN A 25 -2.91 -7.26 -13.36
CA GLN A 25 -2.00 -7.99 -14.26
C GLN A 25 -1.08 -7.06 -15.04
N HIS A 26 -1.57 -5.88 -15.41
CA HIS A 26 -0.79 -4.93 -16.21
C HIS A 26 0.44 -4.44 -15.47
N ALA A 27 0.28 -4.12 -14.18
CA ALA A 27 1.39 -3.67 -13.34
C ALA A 27 2.09 -4.84 -12.62
N ALA A 28 1.63 -6.07 -12.82
CA ALA A 28 2.10 -7.27 -12.12
C ALA A 28 2.08 -7.08 -10.59
N LEU A 29 0.96 -6.56 -10.08
CA LEU A 29 0.80 -6.28 -8.65
C LEU A 29 -0.22 -7.20 -8.00
N LYS A 30 0.08 -7.56 -6.78
CA LYS A 30 -0.87 -8.14 -5.85
C LYS A 30 -0.95 -7.24 -4.62
N LEU A 31 -2.16 -6.81 -4.29
CA LEU A 31 -2.44 -6.04 -3.10
C LEU A 31 -3.26 -6.90 -2.13
N ALA A 32 -3.10 -6.65 -0.84
CA ALA A 32 -4.01 -7.19 0.16
C ALA A 32 -4.52 -6.04 1.03
N ILE A 33 -5.82 -6.06 1.27
CA ILE A 33 -6.45 -5.15 2.21
C ILE A 33 -6.76 -5.98 3.45
N VAL A 34 -6.07 -5.71 4.53
CA VAL A 34 -6.17 -6.51 5.75
C VAL A 34 -6.59 -5.62 6.91
N GLU A 35 -7.59 -6.08 7.66
CA GLU A 35 -7.95 -5.45 8.92
C GLU A 35 -6.86 -5.74 9.96
N ARG A 36 -6.65 -4.82 10.88
CA ARG A 36 -5.63 -4.98 11.93
C ARG A 36 -5.77 -6.33 12.64
N THR A 37 -7.00 -6.74 12.91
CA THR A 37 -7.30 -8.01 13.59
C THR A 37 -6.98 -9.24 12.75
N GLY A 38 -6.82 -9.09 11.44
CA GLY A 38 -6.51 -10.19 10.52
C GLY A 38 -5.04 -10.37 10.21
N VAL A 39 -4.16 -9.50 10.70
CA VAL A 39 -2.73 -9.53 10.34
C VAL A 39 -2.06 -10.84 10.76
N SER A 40 -2.39 -11.37 11.92
CA SER A 40 -1.81 -12.63 12.40
C SER A 40 -2.20 -13.83 11.55
N SER A 41 -3.25 -13.72 10.75
CA SER A 41 -3.74 -14.79 9.85
C SER A 41 -3.20 -14.69 8.44
N LEU A 42 -2.32 -13.72 8.14
CA LEU A 42 -1.71 -13.59 6.82
C LEU A 42 -0.91 -14.84 6.47
N SER A 43 -1.06 -15.28 5.21
CA SER A 43 -0.31 -16.43 4.71
C SER A 43 1.18 -16.09 4.49
N ALA A 44 2.00 -17.14 4.34
CA ALA A 44 3.44 -16.97 4.15
C ALA A 44 3.81 -16.24 2.85
N GLU A 45 2.91 -16.17 1.88
CA GLU A 45 3.17 -15.42 0.65
C GLU A 45 3.44 -13.93 0.92
N TRP A 46 2.97 -13.42 2.06
CA TRP A 46 3.17 -12.04 2.46
C TRP A 46 4.49 -11.82 3.22
N ASP A 47 5.30 -12.85 3.39
CA ASP A 47 6.70 -12.73 3.85
C ASP A 47 7.64 -12.34 2.71
N GLN A 48 7.15 -11.62 1.74
CA GLN A 48 7.91 -11.11 0.59
C GLN A 48 8.18 -9.63 0.73
N PRO A 49 9.25 -9.12 0.08
CA PRO A 49 9.51 -7.68 0.06
C PRO A 49 8.35 -6.92 -0.57
N GLY A 50 8.05 -5.77 0.00
CA GLY A 50 7.02 -4.89 -0.54
C GLY A 50 6.89 -3.61 0.24
N ALA A 51 5.90 -2.83 -0.15
CA ALA A 51 5.50 -1.62 0.55
C ALA A 51 4.15 -1.84 1.23
N TYR A 52 3.82 -0.98 2.16
CA TYR A 52 2.53 -1.06 2.84
C TYR A 52 2.07 0.34 3.25
N ILE A 53 0.76 0.46 3.43
CA ILE A 53 0.13 1.70 3.88
C ILE A 53 -0.76 1.34 5.06
N LEU A 54 -0.55 1.99 6.20
CA LEU A 54 -1.39 1.84 7.37
C LEU A 54 -2.39 2.98 7.40
N LEU A 55 -3.68 2.67 7.52
CA LEU A 55 -4.77 3.64 7.43
C LEU A 55 -5.46 3.79 8.78
N ASP A 56 -5.68 5.04 9.18
CA ASP A 56 -6.55 5.37 10.31
C ASP A 56 -7.98 5.55 9.84
N ARG A 57 -8.91 5.49 10.77
CA ARG A 57 -10.30 5.87 10.49
C ARG A 57 -10.36 7.38 10.25
N HIS A 58 -11.34 7.80 9.46
CA HIS A 58 -11.60 9.24 9.27
C HIS A 58 -12.08 9.83 10.61
N ASP A 59 -11.65 11.06 10.87
CA ASP A 59 -12.19 11.83 11.99
C ASP A 59 -13.50 12.52 11.58
N ASP A 60 -14.06 13.34 12.48
CA ASP A 60 -15.34 14.03 12.25
C ASP A 60 -15.29 15.04 11.08
N GLN A 61 -14.10 15.45 10.69
CA GLN A 61 -13.87 16.41 9.60
C GLN A 61 -13.47 15.70 8.28
N GLY A 62 -13.42 14.38 8.27
CA GLY A 62 -13.02 13.62 7.10
C GLY A 62 -11.51 13.49 6.92
N ILE A 63 -10.72 13.91 7.89
CA ILE A 63 -9.26 13.78 7.87
C ILE A 63 -8.89 12.37 8.33
N TRP A 64 -7.93 11.75 7.66
CA TRP A 64 -7.48 10.41 7.99
C TRP A 64 -5.97 10.34 8.09
N GLY A 65 -5.50 9.73 9.17
CA GLY A 65 -4.08 9.49 9.37
C GLY A 65 -3.59 8.34 8.48
N VAL A 66 -2.33 8.39 8.09
CA VAL A 66 -1.74 7.39 7.20
C VAL A 66 -0.24 7.28 7.46
N TYR A 67 0.27 6.07 7.34
CA TYR A 67 1.70 5.78 7.40
C TYR A 67 2.08 4.96 6.18
N ALA A 68 3.06 5.42 5.40
CA ALA A 68 3.62 4.69 4.28
C ALA A 68 4.98 4.09 4.69
N GLY A 69 5.16 2.81 4.45
CA GLY A 69 6.38 2.13 4.85
C GLY A 69 6.87 1.12 3.84
N LYS A 70 8.07 0.62 4.09
CA LYS A 70 8.68 -0.43 3.29
C LYS A 70 9.04 -1.63 4.17
N ALA A 71 9.01 -2.79 3.56
CA ALA A 71 9.40 -4.04 4.20
C ALA A 71 10.33 -4.82 3.25
N PRO A 72 11.60 -4.43 3.15
CA PRO A 72 12.53 -5.10 2.24
C PRO A 72 12.83 -6.55 2.64
N SER A 73 12.58 -6.91 3.91
CA SER A 73 12.80 -8.27 4.42
C SER A 73 11.53 -9.08 4.57
N GLY A 74 10.37 -8.50 4.28
CA GLY A 74 9.09 -9.20 4.36
C GLY A 74 7.99 -8.38 5.01
N ILE A 75 6.85 -8.32 4.35
CA ILE A 75 5.71 -7.49 4.80
C ILE A 75 5.12 -8.04 6.09
N LYS A 76 4.87 -9.34 6.16
CA LYS A 76 4.19 -9.97 7.31
C LYS A 76 4.93 -9.72 8.62
N ALA A 77 6.24 -9.92 8.63
CA ALA A 77 7.07 -9.69 9.82
C ALA A 77 7.04 -8.22 10.24
N ARG A 78 7.08 -7.30 9.27
CA ARG A 78 7.05 -5.86 9.53
C ARG A 78 5.72 -5.43 10.13
N LEU A 79 4.61 -5.95 9.63
CA LEU A 79 3.29 -5.68 10.19
C LEU A 79 3.15 -6.21 11.61
N GLY A 80 3.73 -7.37 11.90
CA GLY A 80 3.75 -7.91 13.27
C GLY A 80 4.40 -6.94 14.25
N ALA A 81 5.49 -6.26 13.84
CA ALA A 81 6.11 -5.23 14.64
C ALA A 81 5.19 -4.01 14.84
N HIS A 82 4.47 -3.60 13.80
CA HIS A 82 3.53 -2.47 13.87
C HIS A 82 2.31 -2.78 14.75
N LEU A 83 1.91 -4.03 14.86
CA LEU A 83 0.86 -4.42 15.81
C LEU A 83 1.25 -4.10 17.25
N ARG A 84 2.54 -4.22 17.58
CA ARG A 84 3.05 -3.98 18.94
C ARG A 84 3.36 -2.51 19.19
N ASN A 85 3.80 -1.78 18.16
CA ASN A 85 4.43 -0.47 18.32
C ASN A 85 3.58 0.71 17.86
N LYS A 86 2.53 0.46 17.07
CA LYS A 86 1.64 1.50 16.53
C LYS A 86 0.20 1.06 16.73
N ASP A 87 -0.61 1.89 17.36
CA ASP A 87 -2.00 1.56 17.71
C ASP A 87 -3.03 2.40 16.96
N HIS A 88 -2.61 3.39 16.17
CA HIS A 88 -3.52 4.34 15.52
C HIS A 88 -4.27 3.76 14.32
N TRP A 89 -3.73 2.75 13.65
CA TRP A 89 -4.28 2.25 12.39
C TRP A 89 -5.25 1.09 12.61
N TYR A 90 -6.22 0.96 11.71
CA TYR A 90 -7.22 -0.11 11.76
C TYR A 90 -7.15 -1.04 10.54
N ARG A 91 -6.53 -0.60 9.46
CA ARG A 91 -6.47 -1.31 8.17
C ARG A 91 -5.13 -1.08 7.52
N ALA A 92 -4.63 -2.08 6.81
CA ALA A 92 -3.41 -1.97 6.04
C ALA A 92 -3.65 -2.36 4.59
N VAL A 93 -2.98 -1.65 3.67
CA VAL A 93 -2.88 -2.03 2.27
C VAL A 93 -1.47 -2.54 2.04
N LEU A 94 -1.35 -3.79 1.65
CA LEU A 94 -0.08 -4.46 1.41
C LEU A 94 0.17 -4.53 -0.09
N ILE A 95 1.39 -4.27 -0.52
CA ILE A 95 1.74 -4.12 -1.92
C ILE A 95 2.95 -5.00 -2.21
N ARG A 96 2.77 -6.02 -3.04
CA ARG A 96 3.87 -6.83 -3.52
C ARG A 96 3.79 -7.05 -5.03
N ARG A 97 4.91 -7.43 -5.62
CA ARG A 97 4.93 -7.80 -7.03
C ARG A 97 4.39 -9.21 -7.19
N ASP A 98 3.49 -9.39 -8.15
CA ASP A 98 2.89 -10.69 -8.44
C ASP A 98 3.75 -11.45 -9.46
N THR A 99 4.99 -11.74 -9.06
CA THR A 99 5.97 -12.48 -9.86
C THR A 99 6.77 -13.40 -8.94
N THR A 100 7.51 -14.33 -9.54
CA THR A 100 8.31 -15.31 -8.79
C THR A 100 9.37 -14.64 -7.90
N PHE A 101 10.01 -13.56 -8.39
CA PHE A 101 11.13 -12.94 -7.69
C PHE A 101 10.74 -11.76 -6.80
N GLY A 102 9.53 -11.21 -6.98
CA GLY A 102 9.07 -10.09 -6.17
C GLY A 102 9.84 -8.79 -6.45
N PHE A 103 9.70 -7.83 -5.53
CA PHE A 103 10.47 -6.59 -5.56
C PHE A 103 11.84 -6.78 -4.92
N ASN A 104 12.86 -6.05 -5.41
CA ASN A 104 14.11 -5.91 -4.70
C ASN A 104 14.06 -4.72 -3.73
N SER A 105 15.08 -4.56 -2.88
CA SER A 105 15.09 -3.51 -1.85
C SER A 105 15.11 -2.10 -2.42
N ALA A 106 15.77 -1.89 -3.56
CA ALA A 106 15.81 -0.58 -4.22
C ALA A 106 14.43 -0.21 -4.79
N GLN A 107 13.73 -1.17 -5.38
CA GLN A 107 12.38 -0.96 -5.89
C GLN A 107 11.40 -0.64 -4.76
N VAL A 108 11.49 -1.37 -3.66
CA VAL A 108 10.64 -1.13 -2.47
C VAL A 108 10.92 0.25 -1.88
N GLY A 109 12.18 0.66 -1.79
CA GLY A 109 12.54 1.98 -1.28
C GLY A 109 12.06 3.11 -2.17
N TRP A 110 12.17 2.96 -3.49
CA TRP A 110 11.65 3.94 -4.43
C TRP A 110 10.13 4.07 -4.31
N LEU A 111 9.46 2.94 -4.23
CA LEU A 111 7.99 2.91 -4.12
C LEU A 111 7.52 3.58 -2.82
N GLU A 112 8.20 3.32 -1.72
CA GLU A 112 7.90 3.98 -0.43
C GLU A 112 7.96 5.51 -0.56
N GLY A 113 9.03 6.04 -1.16
CA GLY A 113 9.17 7.48 -1.36
C GLY A 113 8.10 8.05 -2.27
N ARG A 114 7.74 7.32 -3.32
CA ARG A 114 6.70 7.74 -4.25
C ARG A 114 5.31 7.77 -3.59
N LEU A 115 5.03 6.76 -2.77
CA LEU A 115 3.78 6.72 -2.00
C LEU A 115 3.73 7.84 -0.96
N TYR A 116 4.84 8.11 -0.30
CA TYR A 116 4.94 9.24 0.63
C TYR A 116 4.57 10.54 -0.07
N ASP A 117 5.15 10.82 -1.25
CA ASP A 117 4.88 12.05 -2.00
C ASP A 117 3.42 12.14 -2.42
N LEU A 118 2.82 11.04 -2.86
CA LEU A 118 1.40 10.97 -3.22
C LEU A 118 0.51 11.33 -2.03
N LEU A 119 0.78 10.75 -0.87
CA LEU A 119 -0.01 10.98 0.34
C LEU A 119 0.23 12.36 0.94
N GLN A 120 1.46 12.87 0.82
CA GLN A 120 1.79 14.22 1.26
C GLN A 120 0.99 15.29 0.51
N SER A 121 0.69 15.07 -0.75
CA SER A 121 -0.08 15.99 -1.57
C SER A 121 -1.59 15.89 -1.36
N ALA A 122 -2.07 14.87 -0.66
CA ALA A 122 -3.49 14.65 -0.41
C ALA A 122 -3.99 15.57 0.70
N GLU A 123 -5.03 16.35 0.45
CA GLU A 123 -5.52 17.37 1.38
C GLU A 123 -6.06 16.77 2.68
N GLU A 124 -6.75 15.64 2.59
CA GLU A 124 -7.43 15.02 3.73
C GLU A 124 -6.57 13.99 4.44
N ALA A 125 -5.36 13.71 3.95
CA ALA A 125 -4.44 12.76 4.55
C ALA A 125 -3.48 13.46 5.50
N GLN A 126 -3.26 12.86 6.66
CA GLN A 126 -2.28 13.32 7.64
C GLN A 126 -1.23 12.24 7.83
N LEU A 127 -0.02 12.48 7.33
CA LEU A 127 1.06 11.51 7.42
C LEU A 127 1.59 11.39 8.85
N HIS A 128 1.71 10.14 9.32
CA HIS A 128 2.39 9.83 10.59
C HIS A 128 3.89 9.70 10.42
N ASN A 129 4.39 9.63 9.19
CA ASN A 129 5.83 9.54 8.93
C ASN A 129 6.53 10.79 9.45
N ALA A 130 7.57 10.63 10.26
CA ALA A 130 8.33 11.75 10.80
C ALA A 130 9.12 12.48 9.73
N ASN A 131 9.66 11.72 8.75
CA ASN A 131 10.49 12.26 7.67
C ASN A 131 10.16 11.57 6.36
N ARG A 132 10.42 12.29 5.26
CA ARG A 132 10.35 11.69 3.94
C ARG A 132 11.47 10.64 3.79
N PRO A 133 11.15 9.43 3.31
CA PRO A 133 12.18 8.42 3.03
C PRO A 133 13.18 8.90 1.98
N SER A 134 14.42 8.43 2.07
CA SER A 134 15.44 8.72 1.08
C SER A 134 15.11 8.05 -0.25
N ASP A 135 15.40 8.74 -1.36
CA ASP A 135 15.19 8.17 -2.67
C ASP A 135 16.24 7.10 -2.97
N GLU A 136 15.77 6.02 -3.57
CA GLU A 136 16.64 5.00 -4.12
C GLU A 136 16.93 5.30 -5.59
N THR A 137 18.15 5.04 -6.02
CA THR A 137 18.54 5.21 -7.41
C THR A 137 18.13 3.99 -8.21
N LEU A 138 17.30 4.19 -9.22
CA LEU A 138 16.85 3.12 -10.11
C LEU A 138 17.11 3.50 -11.56
N PRO A 139 17.40 2.51 -12.43
CA PRO A 139 17.41 2.76 -13.86
C PRO A 139 16.07 3.32 -14.35
N PRO A 140 16.07 4.17 -15.39
CA PRO A 140 14.83 4.78 -15.88
C PRO A 140 13.73 3.79 -16.25
N HIS A 141 14.07 2.64 -16.82
CA HIS A 141 13.07 1.63 -17.20
C HIS A 141 12.41 1.00 -15.95
N ASP A 142 13.15 0.82 -14.86
CA ASP A 142 12.58 0.34 -13.60
C ASP A 142 11.61 1.35 -13.00
N ARG A 143 11.97 2.63 -13.03
CA ARG A 143 11.09 3.70 -12.55
C ARG A 143 9.79 3.74 -13.34
N GLN A 144 9.88 3.62 -14.67
CA GLN A 144 8.69 3.59 -15.52
C GLN A 144 7.76 2.43 -15.17
N MET A 145 8.32 1.25 -14.93
CA MET A 145 7.52 0.09 -14.54
C MET A 145 6.86 0.28 -13.19
N LEU A 146 7.58 0.86 -12.22
CA LEU A 146 7.03 1.10 -10.89
C LEU A 146 5.98 2.21 -10.88
N GLU A 147 6.09 3.20 -11.75
CA GLU A 147 5.04 4.21 -11.90
C GLU A 147 3.70 3.59 -12.33
N LEU A 148 3.73 2.50 -13.09
CA LEU A 148 2.51 1.77 -13.43
C LEU A 148 1.82 1.18 -12.20
N ALA A 149 2.57 0.93 -11.13
CA ALA A 149 2.02 0.42 -9.87
C ALA A 149 1.26 1.49 -9.07
N VAL A 150 1.62 2.76 -9.24
CA VAL A 150 1.03 3.85 -8.47
C VAL A 150 -0.46 4.01 -8.77
N LEU A 151 -0.86 3.85 -10.02
CA LEU A 151 -2.26 4.01 -10.42
C LEU A 151 -3.20 3.02 -9.74
N PRO A 152 -2.96 1.69 -9.78
CA PRO A 152 -3.83 0.76 -9.08
C PRO A 152 -3.83 0.96 -7.57
N ILE A 153 -2.71 1.34 -6.97
CA ILE A 153 -2.66 1.65 -5.55
C ILE A 153 -3.58 2.84 -5.22
N THR A 154 -3.50 3.91 -6.00
CA THR A 154 -4.35 5.09 -5.83
C THR A 154 -5.84 4.74 -5.97
N ARG A 155 -6.19 3.91 -6.97
CA ARG A 155 -7.58 3.51 -7.21
C ARG A 155 -8.12 2.63 -6.08
N VAL A 156 -7.30 1.75 -5.52
CA VAL A 156 -7.69 0.94 -4.36
C VAL A 156 -7.92 1.83 -3.14
N LEU A 157 -7.04 2.79 -2.88
CA LEU A 157 -7.24 3.73 -1.78
C LEU A 157 -8.56 4.50 -1.94
N ARG A 158 -8.87 4.94 -3.16
CA ARG A 158 -10.16 5.58 -3.45
C ARG A 158 -11.33 4.65 -3.15
N LEU A 159 -11.25 3.40 -3.58
CA LEU A 159 -12.29 2.40 -3.32
C LEU A 159 -12.54 2.23 -1.82
N LEU A 160 -11.50 2.31 -1.01
CA LEU A 160 -11.58 2.18 0.45
C LEU A 160 -12.09 3.45 1.14
N GLY A 161 -12.28 4.54 0.41
CA GLY A 161 -12.68 5.82 0.99
C GLY A 161 -11.52 6.67 1.50
N HIS A 162 -10.28 6.32 1.16
CA HIS A 162 -9.07 7.06 1.52
C HIS A 162 -8.42 7.60 0.24
N ASP A 163 -9.14 8.44 -0.47
CA ASP A 163 -8.75 8.90 -1.80
C ASP A 163 -7.66 9.98 -1.73
N PRO A 164 -6.42 9.70 -2.18
CA PRO A 164 -5.36 10.70 -2.16
C PRO A 164 -5.47 11.74 -3.28
N ALA A 165 -6.36 11.51 -4.24
CA ALA A 165 -6.52 12.40 -5.39
C ALA A 165 -7.60 13.46 -5.17
N THR A 166 -8.22 13.54 -3.99
CA THR A 166 -9.22 14.57 -3.70
C THR A 166 -8.55 15.93 -3.57
N ALA A 167 -9.06 16.82 -4.34
CA ALA A 167 -8.71 18.25 -4.25
C ALA A 167 -9.81 18.98 -3.46
#